data_a019e104e61da17ca5b54e63c565d608
#
_entry.id   a019e104e61da17ca5b54e63c565d608
#
_cell.length_a   1.000
_cell.length_b   1.000
_cell.length_c   1.000
_cell.angle_alpha   90.00
_cell.angle_beta   90.00
_cell.angle_gamma   90.00
#
_symmetry.space_group_name_H-M   'P 1'
#
loop_
_entity.id
_entity.type
_entity.pdbx_description
1 polymer ?
#
loop_
_entity_poly.entity_id
_entity_poly.type
_entity_poly.pdbx_seq_one_letter_code
_entity_poly.pdbx_strand_id
1 'polypeptide(L)'
;ALEKRNIPYKYIHFPMLNKGVYGELVAEFLRGEFGTVEGVHPKLVALLFANDRMEHIQTIIDWLEEGYYVIADRYVYSNIAYQCAKLSEEGEKESLKNWILDFEFHRNALPMPDKTLFLSVPLSFIKKSLSETRTGDDRDYLNGKEDIHEKSLSFQENVYKEYLKLLDSREDFGKVDCFDAEGRFLPKEEIHAKIWEKLIEE
;
A
#
# COMPACT_ATOMS: atom_id res chain seq x y z
N ALA A 1 -13.11 10.66 -12.36
CA ALA A 1 -12.55 11.74 -13.22
C ALA A 1 -12.15 11.20 -14.57
N LEU A 2 -11.38 10.13 -14.64
CA LEU A 2 -10.93 9.51 -15.91
C LEU A 2 -12.13 9.12 -16.79
N GLU A 3 -13.11 8.44 -16.23
CA GLU A 3 -14.33 8.03 -16.93
C GLU A 3 -15.10 9.23 -17.53
N LYS A 4 -15.24 10.33 -16.77
CA LYS A 4 -15.87 11.56 -17.25
C LYS A 4 -15.11 12.27 -18.39
N ARG A 5 -13.83 11.90 -18.58
CA ARG A 5 -12.94 12.44 -19.64
C ARG A 5 -12.73 11.44 -20.77
N ASN A 6 -13.42 10.29 -20.73
CA ASN A 6 -13.23 9.18 -21.67
C ASN A 6 -11.77 8.68 -21.74
N ILE A 7 -11.06 8.75 -20.61
CA ILE A 7 -9.70 8.22 -20.50
C ILE A 7 -9.81 6.75 -20.06
N PRO A 8 -9.30 5.79 -20.85
CA PRO A 8 -9.39 4.39 -20.51
C PRO A 8 -8.52 4.07 -19.29
N TYR A 9 -9.07 3.38 -18.31
CA TYR A 9 -8.32 3.01 -17.11
C TYR A 9 -8.70 1.62 -16.60
N LYS A 10 -7.80 1.02 -15.85
CA LYS A 10 -7.98 -0.21 -15.09
C LYS A 10 -7.62 0.04 -13.63
N TYR A 11 -8.26 -0.69 -12.73
CA TYR A 11 -8.00 -0.62 -11.30
C TYR A 11 -7.61 -1.99 -10.78
N ILE A 12 -6.58 -2.04 -9.95
CA ILE A 12 -6.14 -3.22 -9.24
C ILE A 12 -5.80 -2.86 -7.79
N HIS A 13 -6.14 -3.73 -6.86
CA HIS A 13 -5.82 -3.57 -5.44
C HIS A 13 -4.87 -4.68 -5.01
N PHE A 14 -3.82 -4.35 -4.27
CA PHE A 14 -2.93 -5.32 -3.65
C PHE A 14 -2.96 -5.22 -2.12
N PRO A 15 -2.89 -6.36 -1.40
CA PRO A 15 -2.78 -7.72 -1.92
C PRO A 15 -4.10 -8.23 -2.53
N MET A 16 -3.98 -9.15 -3.48
CA MET A 16 -5.10 -9.84 -4.13
C MET A 16 -5.59 -10.99 -3.23
N LEU A 17 -6.10 -10.65 -2.06
CA LEU A 17 -6.54 -11.59 -1.04
C LEU A 17 -7.56 -12.59 -1.61
N ASN A 18 -7.43 -13.85 -1.23
CA ASN A 18 -8.25 -14.97 -1.71
C ASN A 18 -8.13 -15.25 -3.22
N LYS A 19 -7.06 -14.79 -3.87
CA LYS A 19 -6.75 -15.07 -5.27
C LYS A 19 -5.29 -15.51 -5.39
N GLY A 20 -5.07 -16.63 -6.06
CA GLY A 20 -3.74 -17.21 -6.23
C GLY A 20 -3.16 -17.78 -4.94
N VAL A 21 -1.98 -18.36 -5.04
CA VAL A 21 -1.32 -18.99 -3.89
C VAL A 21 -0.82 -17.95 -2.90
N TYR A 22 -0.21 -16.87 -3.40
CA TYR A 22 0.39 -15.87 -2.53
C TYR A 22 -0.66 -14.94 -1.91
N GLY A 23 -1.76 -14.66 -2.59
CA GLY A 23 -2.88 -13.92 -1.99
C GLY A 23 -3.49 -14.65 -0.79
N GLU A 24 -3.62 -15.99 -0.87
CA GLU A 24 -4.06 -16.83 0.26
C GLU A 24 -3.04 -16.80 1.41
N LEU A 25 -1.75 -16.97 1.13
CA LEU A 25 -0.68 -16.91 2.14
C LEU A 25 -0.60 -15.53 2.82
N VAL A 26 -0.82 -14.45 2.07
CA VAL A 26 -0.92 -13.10 2.66
C VAL A 26 -2.13 -13.00 3.58
N ALA A 27 -3.29 -13.54 3.18
CA ALA A 27 -4.48 -13.55 4.02
C ALA A 27 -4.26 -14.35 5.33
N GLU A 28 -3.61 -15.52 5.25
CA GLU A 28 -3.23 -16.32 6.43
C GLU A 28 -2.28 -15.54 7.36
N PHE A 29 -1.28 -14.86 6.80
CA PHE A 29 -0.39 -14.00 7.57
C PHE A 29 -1.17 -12.88 8.27
N LEU A 30 -2.04 -12.16 7.56
CA LEU A 30 -2.83 -11.07 8.13
C LEU A 30 -3.79 -11.54 9.23
N ARG A 31 -4.31 -12.77 9.13
CA ARG A 31 -5.07 -13.42 10.21
C ARG A 31 -4.23 -13.89 11.40
N GLY A 32 -2.89 -13.74 11.32
CA GLY A 32 -1.96 -14.14 12.37
C GLY A 32 -1.69 -15.65 12.43
N GLU A 33 -1.96 -16.40 11.37
CA GLU A 33 -1.75 -17.85 11.33
C GLU A 33 -0.28 -18.24 11.30
N PHE A 34 0.60 -17.33 10.87
CA PHE A 34 2.06 -17.50 10.91
C PHE A 34 2.72 -16.87 12.14
N GLY A 35 1.93 -16.29 13.06
CA GLY A 35 2.40 -15.62 14.26
C GLY A 35 2.03 -14.14 14.33
N THR A 36 2.70 -13.40 15.22
CA THR A 36 2.48 -11.95 15.37
C THR A 36 3.21 -11.14 14.31
N VAL A 37 2.91 -9.84 14.22
CA VAL A 37 3.60 -8.91 13.31
C VAL A 37 5.12 -8.92 13.52
N GLU A 38 5.55 -9.00 14.79
CA GLU A 38 6.95 -9.01 15.19
C GLU A 38 7.57 -10.41 15.09
N GLY A 39 6.75 -11.47 15.14
CA GLY A 39 7.21 -12.87 15.15
C GLY A 39 7.67 -13.38 13.80
N VAL A 40 7.21 -12.80 12.71
CA VAL A 40 7.58 -13.20 11.35
C VAL A 40 8.59 -12.20 10.78
N HIS A 41 9.75 -12.73 10.35
CA HIS A 41 10.82 -11.89 9.81
C HIS A 41 10.31 -11.01 8.65
N PRO A 42 10.53 -9.68 8.67
CA PRO A 42 9.93 -8.74 7.72
C PRO A 42 10.28 -9.05 6.25
N LYS A 43 11.47 -9.57 5.99
CA LYS A 43 11.87 -9.98 4.63
C LYS A 43 11.05 -11.15 4.08
N LEU A 44 10.62 -12.10 4.93
CA LEU A 44 9.73 -13.19 4.52
C LEU A 44 8.33 -12.66 4.20
N VAL A 45 7.83 -11.74 5.01
CA VAL A 45 6.55 -11.09 4.73
C VAL A 45 6.63 -10.26 3.46
N ALA A 46 7.73 -9.49 3.27
CA ALA A 46 7.97 -8.76 2.03
C ALA A 46 7.92 -9.67 0.80
N LEU A 47 8.49 -10.87 0.90
CA LEU A 47 8.48 -11.85 -0.18
C LEU A 47 7.06 -12.34 -0.52
N LEU A 48 6.18 -12.54 0.48
CA LEU A 48 4.79 -12.93 0.25
C LEU A 48 4.05 -11.86 -0.56
N PHE A 49 4.12 -10.60 -0.12
CA PHE A 49 3.47 -9.48 -0.82
C PHE A 49 4.07 -9.21 -2.21
N ALA A 50 5.37 -9.43 -2.40
CA ALA A 50 6.02 -9.28 -3.69
C ALA A 50 5.58 -10.36 -4.69
N ASN A 51 5.44 -11.61 -4.24
CA ASN A 51 5.00 -12.69 -5.10
C ASN A 51 3.49 -12.62 -5.41
N ASP A 52 2.66 -12.10 -4.50
CA ASP A 52 1.26 -11.79 -4.79
C ASP A 52 1.16 -10.81 -5.98
N ARG A 53 1.99 -9.77 -6.04
CA ARG A 53 2.06 -8.88 -7.22
C ARG A 53 2.59 -9.58 -8.47
N MET A 54 3.60 -10.43 -8.29
CA MET A 54 4.19 -11.19 -9.40
C MET A 54 3.18 -12.14 -10.07
N GLU A 55 2.26 -12.76 -9.31
CA GLU A 55 1.19 -13.60 -9.87
C GLU A 55 0.26 -12.83 -10.83
N HIS A 56 0.20 -11.50 -10.68
CA HIS A 56 -0.71 -10.64 -11.45
C HIS A 56 0.01 -9.68 -12.42
N ILE A 57 1.34 -9.81 -12.54
CA ILE A 57 2.17 -8.89 -13.34
C ILE A 57 1.74 -8.85 -14.81
N GLN A 58 1.43 -10.01 -15.40
CA GLN A 58 1.05 -10.07 -16.82
C GLN A 58 -0.22 -9.27 -17.10
N THR A 59 -1.19 -9.34 -16.19
CA THR A 59 -2.42 -8.53 -16.30
C THR A 59 -2.13 -7.03 -16.33
N ILE A 60 -1.16 -6.56 -15.52
CA ILE A 60 -0.76 -5.15 -15.51
C ILE A 60 -0.07 -4.78 -16.83
N ILE A 61 0.83 -5.62 -17.31
CA ILE A 61 1.56 -5.42 -18.56
C ILE A 61 0.59 -5.34 -19.76
N ASP A 62 -0.33 -6.30 -19.86
CA ASP A 62 -1.32 -6.35 -20.92
C ASP A 62 -2.17 -5.06 -20.95
N TRP A 63 -2.62 -4.57 -19.80
CA TRP A 63 -3.38 -3.32 -19.71
C TRP A 63 -2.57 -2.10 -20.14
N LEU A 64 -1.28 -2.04 -19.76
CA LEU A 64 -0.38 -0.95 -20.18
C LEU A 64 -0.13 -0.99 -21.69
N GLU A 65 0.08 -2.19 -22.27
CA GLU A 65 0.26 -2.38 -23.71
C GLU A 65 -1.01 -2.05 -24.51
N GLU A 66 -2.19 -2.28 -23.95
CA GLU A 66 -3.48 -1.86 -24.50
C GLU A 66 -3.75 -0.36 -24.37
N GLY A 67 -2.86 0.40 -23.72
CA GLY A 67 -2.95 1.85 -23.56
C GLY A 67 -3.86 2.32 -22.42
N TYR A 68 -4.16 1.47 -21.45
CA TYR A 68 -4.89 1.87 -20.25
C TYR A 68 -4.00 2.58 -19.25
N TYR A 69 -4.57 3.56 -18.55
CA TYR A 69 -4.03 4.00 -17.27
C TYR A 69 -4.30 2.93 -16.21
N VAL A 70 -3.25 2.44 -15.55
CA VAL A 70 -3.39 1.45 -14.48
C VAL A 70 -3.32 2.14 -13.13
N ILE A 71 -4.39 2.06 -12.36
CA ILE A 71 -4.47 2.58 -10.99
C ILE A 71 -4.28 1.41 -10.04
N ALA A 72 -3.12 1.36 -9.39
CA ALA A 72 -2.83 0.37 -8.36
C ALA A 72 -3.10 0.97 -6.97
N ASP A 73 -4.07 0.41 -6.25
CA ASP A 73 -4.27 0.71 -4.84
C ASP A 73 -3.36 -0.19 -4.00
N ARG A 74 -2.37 0.43 -3.38
CA ARG A 74 -1.15 -0.15 -2.83
C ARG A 74 -0.26 -0.79 -3.90
N TYR A 75 1.02 -0.65 -3.72
CA TYR A 75 2.03 -1.24 -4.60
C TYR A 75 3.33 -1.48 -3.82
N VAL A 76 4.49 -1.50 -4.48
CA VAL A 76 5.80 -1.82 -3.89
C VAL A 76 6.13 -0.95 -2.66
N TYR A 77 5.82 0.34 -2.71
CA TYR A 77 6.12 1.25 -1.60
C TYR A 77 5.32 0.97 -0.33
N SER A 78 4.11 0.38 -0.44
CA SER A 78 3.40 -0.13 0.72
C SER A 78 4.15 -1.29 1.38
N ASN A 79 4.72 -2.20 0.59
CA ASN A 79 5.53 -3.29 1.12
C ASN A 79 6.74 -2.73 1.91
N ILE A 80 7.46 -1.76 1.33
CA ILE A 80 8.58 -1.10 2.00
C ILE A 80 8.15 -0.48 3.32
N ALA A 81 7.11 0.37 3.31
CA ALA A 81 6.67 1.09 4.51
C ALA A 81 6.28 0.12 5.65
N TYR A 82 5.49 -0.91 5.34
CA TYR A 82 5.01 -1.87 6.34
C TYR A 82 6.11 -2.79 6.87
N GLN A 83 7.07 -3.22 6.03
CA GLN A 83 8.11 -4.11 6.49
C GLN A 83 9.25 -3.37 7.19
N CYS A 84 9.63 -2.19 6.72
CA CYS A 84 10.63 -1.36 7.41
C CYS A 84 10.13 -0.86 8.77
N ALA A 85 8.81 -0.61 8.93
CA ALA A 85 8.22 -0.22 10.21
C ALA A 85 8.40 -1.25 11.34
N LYS A 86 8.72 -2.50 11.01
CA LYS A 86 8.99 -3.59 11.97
C LYS A 86 10.41 -3.58 12.51
N LEU A 87 11.29 -2.83 11.89
CA LEU A 87 12.72 -2.75 12.25
C LEU A 87 13.01 -1.50 13.05
N SER A 88 13.99 -1.57 13.95
CA SER A 88 14.46 -0.43 14.75
C SER A 88 15.68 0.27 14.14
N GLU A 89 16.59 -0.52 13.56
CA GLU A 89 17.88 -0.02 13.06
C GLU A 89 17.75 0.53 11.63
N GLU A 90 18.16 1.78 11.41
CA GLU A 90 18.06 2.43 10.09
C GLU A 90 18.86 1.70 9.00
N GLY A 91 20.00 1.10 9.34
CA GLY A 91 20.81 0.31 8.41
C GLY A 91 20.08 -0.95 7.94
N GLU A 92 19.31 -1.61 8.81
CA GLU A 92 18.48 -2.77 8.45
C GLU A 92 17.30 -2.36 7.58
N LYS A 93 16.66 -1.21 7.89
CA LYS A 93 15.58 -0.65 7.06
C LYS A 93 16.06 -0.34 5.66
N GLU A 94 17.18 0.34 5.53
CA GLU A 94 17.76 0.69 4.22
C GLU A 94 18.12 -0.57 3.43
N SER A 95 18.72 -1.56 4.08
CA SER A 95 19.04 -2.86 3.46
C SER A 95 17.78 -3.57 2.97
N LEU A 96 16.72 -3.59 3.79
CA LEU A 96 15.45 -4.22 3.42
C LEU A 96 14.75 -3.47 2.29
N LYS A 97 14.70 -2.14 2.34
CA LYS A 97 14.16 -1.28 1.28
C LYS A 97 14.83 -1.58 -0.06
N ASN A 98 16.16 -1.54 -0.09
CA ASN A 98 16.93 -1.78 -1.30
C ASN A 98 16.72 -3.20 -1.84
N TRP A 99 16.61 -4.19 -0.94
CA TRP A 99 16.30 -5.55 -1.34
C TRP A 99 14.89 -5.68 -1.95
N ILE A 100 13.86 -5.00 -1.38
CA ILE A 100 12.49 -5.02 -1.92
C ILE A 100 12.47 -4.37 -3.31
N LEU A 101 13.13 -3.22 -3.48
CA LEU A 101 13.19 -2.52 -4.78
C LEU A 101 13.88 -3.39 -5.84
N ASP A 102 15.02 -4.01 -5.52
CA ASP A 102 15.72 -4.91 -6.43
C ASP A 102 14.86 -6.13 -6.77
N PHE A 103 14.25 -6.74 -5.75
CA PHE A 103 13.46 -7.95 -5.94
C PHE A 103 12.22 -7.71 -6.80
N GLU A 104 11.47 -6.64 -6.52
CA GLU A 104 10.20 -6.38 -7.21
C GLU A 104 10.41 -5.74 -8.60
N PHE A 105 11.22 -4.70 -8.71
CA PHE A 105 11.38 -3.99 -9.97
C PHE A 105 12.39 -4.61 -10.93
N HIS A 106 13.48 -5.21 -10.43
CA HIS A 106 14.51 -5.77 -11.29
C HIS A 106 14.36 -7.28 -11.50
N ARG A 107 14.18 -8.08 -10.44
CA ARG A 107 14.09 -9.54 -10.58
C ARG A 107 12.72 -10.00 -11.04
N ASN A 108 11.66 -9.46 -10.45
CA ASN A 108 10.28 -9.74 -10.86
C ASN A 108 9.84 -8.89 -12.06
N ALA A 109 10.63 -7.89 -12.47
CA ALA A 109 10.35 -7.01 -13.59
C ALA A 109 8.98 -6.29 -13.50
N LEU A 110 8.52 -5.98 -12.28
CA LEU A 110 7.30 -5.21 -12.10
C LEU A 110 7.45 -3.83 -12.74
N PRO A 111 6.43 -3.33 -13.48
CA PRO A 111 6.44 -1.97 -14.00
C PRO A 111 6.65 -0.94 -12.88
N MET A 112 7.59 -0.01 -13.07
CA MET A 112 7.73 1.11 -12.15
C MET A 112 6.55 2.06 -12.32
N PRO A 113 5.96 2.58 -11.22
CA PRO A 113 4.90 3.56 -11.34
C PRO A 113 5.46 4.90 -11.84
N ASP A 114 4.75 5.55 -12.76
CA ASP A 114 5.08 6.91 -13.22
C ASP A 114 4.83 7.94 -12.11
N LYS A 115 3.81 7.72 -11.29
CA LYS A 115 3.45 8.58 -10.17
C LYS A 115 2.92 7.75 -9.00
N THR A 116 3.37 8.08 -7.81
CA THR A 116 2.85 7.49 -6.57
C THR A 116 2.28 8.57 -5.67
N LEU A 117 1.11 8.35 -5.10
CA LEU A 117 0.46 9.29 -4.19
C LEU A 117 0.22 8.63 -2.83
N PHE A 118 0.74 9.26 -1.79
CA PHE A 118 0.45 8.90 -0.41
C PHE A 118 -0.73 9.73 0.11
N LEU A 119 -1.85 9.07 0.37
CA LEU A 119 -3.01 9.68 0.99
C LEU A 119 -2.80 9.76 2.51
N SER A 120 -2.37 10.92 2.97
CA SER A 120 -2.05 11.17 4.37
C SER A 120 -3.33 11.44 5.16
N VAL A 121 -3.54 10.69 6.24
CA VAL A 121 -4.64 10.87 7.19
C VAL A 121 -4.11 11.18 8.58
N PRO A 122 -4.84 11.97 9.42
CA PRO A 122 -4.41 12.23 10.79
C PRO A 122 -4.34 10.96 11.62
N LEU A 123 -3.34 10.85 12.50
CA LEU A 123 -3.23 9.72 13.43
C LEU A 123 -4.46 9.56 14.34
N SER A 124 -5.14 10.67 14.68
CA SER A 124 -6.42 10.65 15.40
C SER A 124 -7.52 9.90 14.64
N PHE A 125 -7.55 10.06 13.32
CA PHE A 125 -8.48 9.32 12.46
C PHE A 125 -8.13 7.84 12.40
N ILE A 126 -6.85 7.49 12.27
CA ILE A 126 -6.38 6.10 12.31
C ILE A 126 -6.78 5.46 13.64
N LYS A 127 -6.51 6.12 14.77
CA LYS A 127 -6.88 5.65 16.10
C LYS A 127 -8.38 5.39 16.22
N LYS A 128 -9.22 6.32 15.77
CA LYS A 128 -10.68 6.16 15.77
C LYS A 128 -11.09 4.96 14.91
N SER A 129 -10.55 4.88 13.70
CA SER A 129 -10.85 3.81 12.75
C SER A 129 -10.43 2.42 13.24
N LEU A 130 -9.34 2.31 14.03
CA LEU A 130 -8.91 1.05 14.65
C LEU A 130 -9.81 0.65 15.84
N SER A 131 -10.44 1.62 16.50
CA SER A 131 -11.35 1.36 17.64
C SER A 131 -12.78 0.99 17.20
N GLU A 132 -13.15 1.25 15.96
CA GLU A 132 -14.45 0.92 15.39
C GLU A 132 -14.41 -0.47 14.75
N THR A 133 -15.41 -1.31 15.05
CA THR A 133 -15.54 -2.60 14.36
C THR A 133 -15.89 -2.35 12.89
N ARG A 134 -14.95 -2.62 12.01
CA ARG A 134 -15.18 -2.52 10.57
C ARG A 134 -15.80 -3.81 10.05
N THR A 135 -16.88 -3.68 9.31
CA THR A 135 -17.53 -4.78 8.59
C THR A 135 -17.65 -4.39 7.13
N GLY A 136 -17.39 -5.33 6.21
CA GLY A 136 -17.50 -5.11 4.76
C GLY A 136 -16.89 -6.28 4.00
N ASP A 137 -17.27 -6.43 2.73
CA ASP A 137 -16.81 -7.52 1.85
C ASP A 137 -15.29 -7.48 1.63
N ASP A 138 -14.67 -6.32 1.80
CA ASP A 138 -13.21 -6.10 1.77
C ASP A 138 -12.46 -6.77 2.94
N ARG A 139 -13.19 -7.27 3.95
CA ARG A 139 -12.65 -7.93 5.13
C ARG A 139 -12.96 -9.42 5.22
N ASP A 140 -13.59 -10.00 4.24
CA ASP A 140 -13.98 -11.42 4.21
C ASP A 140 -12.78 -12.35 4.40
N TYR A 141 -11.58 -11.93 3.94
CA TYR A 141 -10.34 -12.67 4.12
C TYR A 141 -9.96 -12.90 5.60
N LEU A 142 -10.51 -12.11 6.52
CA LEU A 142 -10.21 -12.23 7.96
C LEU A 142 -10.93 -13.40 8.63
N ASN A 143 -12.00 -13.93 8.03
CA ASN A 143 -12.80 -15.01 8.60
C ASN A 143 -13.22 -14.74 10.06
N GLY A 144 -13.58 -13.48 10.37
CA GLY A 144 -13.95 -13.04 11.71
C GLY A 144 -12.79 -12.77 12.66
N LYS A 145 -11.55 -12.91 12.24
CA LYS A 145 -10.34 -12.51 12.98
C LYS A 145 -10.03 -11.02 12.79
N GLU A 146 -9.06 -10.51 13.54
CA GLU A 146 -8.53 -9.15 13.36
C GLU A 146 -7.27 -9.18 12.49
N ASP A 147 -7.10 -8.16 11.65
CA ASP A 147 -5.86 -7.96 10.90
C ASP A 147 -4.73 -7.59 11.85
N ILE A 148 -3.65 -8.39 11.87
CA ILE A 148 -2.52 -8.17 12.77
C ILE A 148 -1.78 -6.86 12.48
N HIS A 149 -1.80 -6.34 11.25
CA HIS A 149 -1.24 -5.04 10.91
C HIS A 149 -2.05 -3.86 11.45
N GLU A 150 -3.34 -4.06 11.73
CA GLU A 150 -4.24 -3.03 12.27
C GLU A 150 -4.29 -3.01 13.81
N LYS A 151 -3.76 -4.02 14.50
CA LYS A 151 -3.86 -4.15 15.97
C LYS A 151 -3.11 -3.08 16.78
N SER A 152 -2.07 -2.46 16.21
CA SER A 152 -1.17 -1.58 16.95
C SER A 152 -1.12 -0.17 16.38
N LEU A 153 -1.57 0.82 17.15
CA LEU A 153 -1.44 2.22 16.78
C LEU A 153 0.04 2.63 16.62
N SER A 154 0.92 2.16 17.51
CA SER A 154 2.35 2.45 17.41
C SER A 154 2.98 1.89 16.14
N PHE A 155 2.54 0.73 15.69
CA PHE A 155 2.96 0.18 14.40
C PHE A 155 2.48 1.05 13.24
N GLN A 156 1.23 1.50 13.24
CA GLN A 156 0.70 2.41 12.21
C GLN A 156 1.43 3.77 12.20
N GLU A 157 1.84 4.29 13.36
CA GLU A 157 2.68 5.49 13.46
C GLU A 157 4.05 5.27 12.82
N ASN A 158 4.65 4.10 13.02
CA ASN A 158 5.92 3.76 12.39
C ASN A 158 5.76 3.60 10.86
N VAL A 159 4.70 2.94 10.38
CA VAL A 159 4.37 2.86 8.95
C VAL A 159 4.24 4.25 8.34
N TYR A 160 3.54 5.16 9.01
CA TYR A 160 3.39 6.54 8.56
C TYR A 160 4.75 7.25 8.42
N LYS A 161 5.66 7.07 9.41
CA LYS A 161 7.02 7.64 9.35
C LYS A 161 7.83 7.08 8.16
N GLU A 162 7.70 5.79 7.87
CA GLU A 162 8.39 5.20 6.71
C GLU A 162 7.84 5.75 5.38
N TYR A 163 6.52 6.01 5.26
CA TYR A 163 5.97 6.72 4.10
C TYR A 163 6.54 8.15 3.96
N LEU A 164 6.72 8.89 5.05
CA LEU A 164 7.33 10.23 5.00
C LEU A 164 8.78 10.17 4.50
N LYS A 165 9.57 9.18 4.92
CA LYS A 165 10.94 8.98 4.41
C LYS A 165 10.97 8.68 2.91
N LEU A 166 10.00 7.92 2.40
CA LEU A 166 9.87 7.66 0.97
C LEU A 166 9.56 8.94 0.18
N LEU A 167 8.70 9.82 0.72
CA LEU A 167 8.41 11.13 0.13
C LEU A 167 9.66 11.99 -0.02
N ASP A 168 10.49 12.05 1.02
CA ASP A 168 11.72 12.88 1.03
C ASP A 168 12.80 12.35 0.07
N SER A 169 12.71 11.07 -0.33
CA SER A 169 13.75 10.40 -1.12
C SER A 169 13.43 10.23 -2.59
N ARG A 170 12.21 10.61 -3.06
CA ARG A 170 11.72 10.31 -4.40
C ARG A 170 10.87 11.43 -4.99
N GLU A 171 11.19 11.84 -6.21
CA GLU A 171 10.45 12.89 -6.94
C GLU A 171 9.11 12.40 -7.50
N ASP A 172 8.99 11.09 -7.81
CA ASP A 172 7.77 10.46 -8.31
C ASP A 172 6.74 10.17 -7.22
N PHE A 173 7.05 10.49 -5.96
CA PHE A 173 6.21 10.21 -4.80
C PHE A 173 5.62 11.50 -4.22
N GLY A 174 4.31 11.68 -4.37
CA GLY A 174 3.58 12.85 -3.89
C GLY A 174 2.76 12.58 -2.64
N LYS A 175 2.54 13.61 -1.82
CA LYS A 175 1.65 13.57 -0.65
C LYS A 175 0.36 14.31 -0.93
N VAL A 176 -0.76 13.72 -0.54
CA VAL A 176 -2.08 14.34 -0.52
C VAL A 176 -2.62 14.32 0.90
N ASP A 177 -2.70 15.49 1.55
CA ASP A 177 -3.32 15.60 2.86
C ASP A 177 -4.85 15.51 2.74
N CYS A 178 -5.42 14.46 3.34
CA CYS A 178 -6.85 14.18 3.36
C CYS A 178 -7.59 14.91 4.50
N PHE A 179 -6.99 15.97 5.05
CA PHE A 179 -7.52 16.73 6.17
C PHE A 179 -7.25 18.24 6.01
N ASP A 180 -8.02 19.04 6.73
CA ASP A 180 -7.86 20.50 6.80
C ASP A 180 -6.86 20.92 7.89
N ALA A 181 -6.65 22.23 8.04
CA ALA A 181 -5.74 22.80 9.03
C ALA A 181 -6.15 22.49 10.49
N GLU A 182 -7.42 22.21 10.74
CA GLU A 182 -7.97 21.81 12.02
C GLU A 182 -7.90 20.29 12.26
N GLY A 183 -7.36 19.53 11.30
CA GLY A 183 -7.23 18.06 11.38
C GLY A 183 -8.53 17.30 11.12
N ARG A 184 -9.55 17.93 10.52
CA ARG A 184 -10.81 17.27 10.14
C ARG A 184 -10.68 16.62 8.77
N PHE A 185 -11.23 15.44 8.63
CA PHE A 185 -11.18 14.69 7.36
C PHE A 185 -11.97 15.44 6.27
N LEU A 186 -11.34 15.62 5.11
CA LEU A 186 -11.95 16.31 3.97
C LEU A 186 -13.00 15.45 3.27
N PRO A 187 -14.01 16.07 2.63
CA PRO A 187 -14.92 15.38 1.73
C PRO A 187 -14.17 14.67 0.59
N LYS A 188 -14.73 13.55 0.11
CA LYS A 188 -14.10 12.75 -0.97
C LYS A 188 -13.85 13.57 -2.23
N GLU A 189 -14.73 14.52 -2.53
CA GLU A 189 -14.64 15.40 -3.70
C GLU A 189 -13.42 16.33 -3.60
N GLU A 190 -13.12 16.87 -2.43
CA GLU A 190 -11.95 17.71 -2.20
C GLU A 190 -10.65 16.92 -2.24
N ILE A 191 -10.63 15.73 -1.61
CA ILE A 191 -9.48 14.81 -1.71
C ILE A 191 -9.23 14.45 -3.16
N HIS A 192 -10.30 14.13 -3.91
CA HIS A 192 -10.21 13.80 -5.32
C HIS A 192 -9.65 14.98 -6.15
N ALA A 193 -10.05 16.22 -5.86
CA ALA A 193 -9.52 17.41 -6.54
C ALA A 193 -8.01 17.55 -6.30
N LYS A 194 -7.55 17.40 -5.05
CA LYS A 194 -6.12 17.40 -4.70
C LYS A 194 -5.32 16.29 -5.38
N ILE A 195 -5.89 15.06 -5.47
CA ILE A 195 -5.27 13.94 -6.21
C ILE A 195 -5.11 14.33 -7.68
N TRP A 196 -6.17 14.89 -8.27
CA TRP A 196 -6.15 15.27 -9.68
C TRP A 196 -5.12 16.36 -9.98
N GLU A 197 -5.02 17.36 -9.13
CA GLU A 197 -4.01 18.42 -9.20
C GLU A 197 -2.59 17.82 -9.25
N LYS A 198 -2.29 16.91 -8.32
CA LYS A 198 -0.99 16.23 -8.24
C LYS A 198 -0.67 15.31 -9.44
N LEU A 199 -1.69 14.80 -10.11
CA LEU A 199 -1.50 13.95 -11.29
C LEU A 199 -1.22 14.74 -12.57
N ILE A 200 -1.67 16.00 -12.65
CA ILE A 200 -1.51 16.87 -13.83
C ILE A 200 -0.43 17.95 -13.65
N GLU A 201 0.11 18.12 -12.45
CA GLU A 201 1.32 18.93 -12.23
C GLU A 201 2.52 18.17 -12.83
N GLU A 202 2.97 18.61 -13.99
CA GLU A 202 4.25 18.22 -14.61
C GLU A 202 5.41 19.09 -14.09
#